data_c5557852345b4d0ca9a7bd945cee95f5
#
_entry.id   c5557852345b4d0ca9a7bd945cee95f5
#
_cell.length_a   1.000
_cell.length_b   1.000
_cell.length_c   1.000
_cell.angle_alpha   90.00
_cell.angle_beta   90.00
_cell.angle_gamma   90.00
#
_symmetry.space_group_name_H-M   'P 1'
#
loop_
_entity.id
_entity.type
_entity.pdbx_description
1 polymer ?
#
loop_
_entity_poly.entity_id
_entity_poly.type
_entity_poly.pdbx_seq_one_letter_code
_entity_poly.pdbx_strand_id
1 'polypeptide(L)'
;CDMDGVIYHGNRLLPGVTEFVDWLQRENKSFLFLTNSSERSPLELQQKLARMGLEIGEEHFYTSALATAKFIASQKPHASAYVIGAPGLVGALYEAGIVMNDVDPDYVIAGETNTYNYQTILKAVDLINKGARLIATNSDLTGPSEQGIIPACRALVSPIELATGKTAYYVGKPNPLMMRTGLRLLGVHSHEAAMIGDRMDTDIVAGIETGLDTVLVLSGCTTRKDVENYAY
;
A
#
# COMPACT_ATOMS: atom_id res chain seq x y z
N CYS A 1 -4.58 8.54 -7.39
CA CYS A 1 -3.32 9.22 -7.07
C CYS A 1 -2.57 8.46 -6.00
N ASP A 2 -1.23 8.36 -6.09
CA ASP A 2 -0.39 8.03 -4.95
C ASP A 2 -0.39 9.17 -3.92
N MET A 3 0.20 8.95 -2.74
CA MET A 3 0.20 9.93 -1.65
C MET A 3 1.58 10.50 -1.35
N ASP A 4 2.53 9.69 -0.91
CA ASP A 4 3.89 10.14 -0.62
C ASP A 4 4.61 10.54 -1.91
N GLY A 5 5.15 11.75 -1.95
CA GLY A 5 5.77 12.29 -3.17
C GLY A 5 4.80 12.88 -4.20
N VAL A 6 3.48 12.70 -4.03
CA VAL A 6 2.43 13.26 -4.90
C VAL A 6 1.57 14.29 -4.17
N ILE A 7 1.07 13.95 -3.01
CA ILE A 7 0.21 14.82 -2.18
C ILE A 7 1.02 15.53 -1.11
N TYR A 8 1.92 14.84 -0.46
CA TYR A 8 2.76 15.39 0.60
C TYR A 8 4.17 14.78 0.58
N HIS A 9 5.07 15.43 1.29
CA HIS A 9 6.36 14.87 1.70
C HIS A 9 6.51 15.06 3.22
N GLY A 10 6.65 13.95 3.96
CA GLY A 10 6.63 13.97 5.42
C GLY A 10 5.32 14.52 5.99
N ASN A 11 5.38 15.71 6.58
CA ASN A 11 4.22 16.40 7.15
C ASN A 11 3.89 17.73 6.43
N ARG A 12 4.27 17.86 5.15
CA ARG A 12 4.01 19.07 4.35
C ARG A 12 3.34 18.70 3.04
N LEU A 13 2.25 19.39 2.70
CA LEU A 13 1.65 19.32 1.38
C LEU A 13 2.63 19.81 0.31
N LEU A 14 2.60 19.17 -0.84
CA LEU A 14 3.35 19.64 -2.00
C LEU A 14 2.65 20.87 -2.62
N PRO A 15 3.40 21.77 -3.25
CA PRO A 15 2.82 22.93 -3.93
C PRO A 15 1.78 22.51 -4.98
N GLY A 16 0.65 23.20 -5.02
CA GLY A 16 -0.44 22.97 -5.99
C GLY A 16 -1.42 21.84 -5.58
N VAL A 17 -1.17 21.12 -4.48
CA VAL A 17 -2.05 20.02 -4.05
C VAL A 17 -3.42 20.54 -3.60
N THR A 18 -3.45 21.62 -2.85
CA THR A 18 -4.72 22.22 -2.40
C THR A 18 -5.58 22.60 -3.61
N GLU A 19 -5.00 23.33 -4.57
CA GLU A 19 -5.68 23.76 -5.79
C GLU A 19 -6.12 22.55 -6.64
N PHE A 20 -5.33 21.49 -6.70
CA PHE A 20 -5.65 20.27 -7.41
C PHE A 20 -6.86 19.55 -6.76
N VAL A 21 -6.87 19.41 -5.46
CA VAL A 21 -7.98 18.75 -4.74
C VAL A 21 -9.25 19.60 -4.81
N ASP A 22 -9.14 20.91 -4.64
CA ASP A 22 -10.27 21.83 -4.82
C ASP A 22 -10.84 21.75 -6.25
N TRP A 23 -9.99 21.58 -7.25
CA TRP A 23 -10.42 21.37 -8.63
C TRP A 23 -11.17 20.03 -8.77
N LEU A 24 -10.65 18.92 -8.22
CA LEU A 24 -11.31 17.61 -8.25
C LEU A 24 -12.72 17.68 -7.64
N GLN A 25 -12.84 18.34 -6.49
CA GLN A 25 -14.11 18.48 -5.78
C GLN A 25 -15.10 19.39 -6.53
N ARG A 26 -14.64 20.55 -7.02
CA ARG A 26 -15.45 21.50 -7.76
C ARG A 26 -16.00 20.94 -9.08
N GLU A 27 -15.17 20.15 -9.78
CA GLU A 27 -15.53 19.52 -11.06
C GLU A 27 -16.21 18.14 -10.85
N ASN A 28 -16.52 17.76 -9.60
CA ASN A 28 -17.09 16.46 -9.25
C ASN A 28 -16.35 15.27 -9.87
N LYS A 29 -15.01 15.34 -9.90
CA LYS A 29 -14.16 14.22 -10.35
C LYS A 29 -14.10 13.14 -9.27
N SER A 30 -14.37 11.90 -9.65
CA SER A 30 -14.14 10.76 -8.77
C SER A 30 -12.64 10.53 -8.60
N PHE A 31 -12.17 10.39 -7.35
CA PHE A 31 -10.75 10.15 -7.06
C PHE A 31 -10.54 9.27 -5.84
N LEU A 32 -9.41 8.57 -5.82
CA LEU A 32 -8.90 7.81 -4.67
C LEU A 32 -7.42 8.11 -4.46
N PHE A 33 -7.03 8.22 -3.22
CA PHE A 33 -5.64 8.17 -2.81
C PHE A 33 -5.24 6.72 -2.52
N LEU A 34 -4.31 6.20 -3.31
CA LEU A 34 -3.81 4.83 -3.27
C LEU A 34 -2.41 4.81 -2.65
N THR A 35 -2.25 4.22 -1.49
CA THR A 35 -0.92 4.13 -0.85
C THR A 35 -0.49 2.70 -0.61
N ASN A 36 0.79 2.41 -0.85
CA ASN A 36 1.42 1.15 -0.46
C ASN A 36 1.66 1.05 1.04
N SER A 37 1.63 2.17 1.77
CA SER A 37 1.74 2.12 3.22
C SER A 37 0.56 1.38 3.86
N SER A 38 0.88 0.44 4.74
CA SER A 38 -0.08 -0.34 5.52
C SER A 38 -0.18 0.10 6.98
N GLU A 39 0.56 1.15 7.37
CA GLU A 39 0.71 1.55 8.76
C GLU A 39 -0.55 2.21 9.33
N ARG A 40 -1.25 3.01 8.50
CA ARG A 40 -2.37 3.85 8.92
C ARG A 40 -3.68 3.42 8.33
N SER A 41 -4.75 3.57 9.12
CA SER A 41 -6.12 3.47 8.65
C SER A 41 -6.52 4.67 7.77
N PRO A 42 -7.60 4.59 6.96
CA PRO A 42 -8.18 5.73 6.25
C PRO A 42 -8.45 6.93 7.14
N LEU A 43 -9.01 6.70 8.33
CA LEU A 43 -9.28 7.76 9.32
C LEU A 43 -8.00 8.46 9.79
N GLU A 44 -6.92 7.72 10.04
CA GLU A 44 -5.63 8.30 10.43
C GLU A 44 -4.98 9.10 9.28
N LEU A 45 -5.18 8.66 8.02
CA LEU A 45 -4.75 9.41 6.84
C LEU A 45 -5.56 10.69 6.65
N GLN A 46 -6.88 10.63 6.81
CA GLN A 46 -7.76 11.80 6.85
C GLN A 46 -7.26 12.81 7.88
N GLN A 47 -7.04 12.38 9.12
CA GLN A 47 -6.56 13.24 10.19
C GLN A 47 -5.16 13.81 9.90
N LYS A 48 -4.30 13.03 9.25
CA LYS A 48 -2.98 13.52 8.82
C LYS A 48 -3.11 14.66 7.82
N LEU A 49 -3.95 14.51 6.79
CA LEU A 49 -4.18 15.55 5.79
C LEU A 49 -4.87 16.78 6.38
N ALA A 50 -5.86 16.60 7.25
CA ALA A 50 -6.53 17.69 7.95
C ALA A 50 -5.55 18.56 8.77
N ARG A 51 -4.59 17.93 9.46
CA ARG A 51 -3.52 18.68 10.16
C ARG A 51 -2.60 19.47 9.23
N MET A 52 -2.52 19.10 7.96
CA MET A 52 -1.78 19.84 6.92
C MET A 52 -2.66 20.86 6.17
N GLY A 53 -3.93 20.99 6.57
CA GLY A 53 -4.89 21.95 5.98
C GLY A 53 -5.66 21.41 4.77
N LEU A 54 -5.70 20.08 4.57
CA LEU A 54 -6.45 19.47 3.47
C LEU A 54 -7.57 18.57 4.02
N GLU A 55 -8.82 18.99 3.86
CA GLU A 55 -10.01 18.26 4.33
C GLU A 55 -10.50 17.29 3.24
N ILE A 56 -10.33 15.99 3.49
CA ILE A 56 -10.71 14.89 2.60
C ILE A 56 -11.40 13.81 3.45
N GLY A 57 -12.53 13.28 2.96
CA GLY A 57 -13.23 12.18 3.61
C GLY A 57 -12.45 10.86 3.58
N GLU A 58 -12.66 10.03 4.60
CA GLU A 58 -11.94 8.74 4.72
C GLU A 58 -12.22 7.77 3.56
N GLU A 59 -13.36 7.91 2.90
CA GLU A 59 -13.76 7.13 1.72
C GLU A 59 -12.85 7.33 0.50
N HIS A 60 -12.04 8.37 0.49
CA HIS A 60 -11.07 8.65 -0.57
C HIS A 60 -9.73 7.95 -0.39
N PHE A 61 -9.54 7.15 0.66
CA PHE A 61 -8.26 6.46 0.92
C PHE A 61 -8.39 4.96 0.72
N TYR A 62 -7.48 4.40 -0.06
CA TYR A 62 -7.36 2.96 -0.24
C TYR A 62 -5.92 2.52 -0.05
N THR A 63 -5.66 1.81 1.05
CA THR A 63 -4.32 1.41 1.48
C THR A 63 -4.00 -0.02 1.08
N SER A 64 -2.72 -0.39 1.07
CA SER A 64 -2.31 -1.78 0.88
C SER A 64 -2.82 -2.69 2.01
N ALA A 65 -3.07 -2.15 3.21
CA ALA A 65 -3.71 -2.88 4.31
C ALA A 65 -5.15 -3.31 3.95
N LEU A 66 -5.97 -2.37 3.45
CA LEU A 66 -7.32 -2.66 2.98
C LEU A 66 -7.32 -3.63 1.78
N ALA A 67 -6.38 -3.45 0.86
CA ALA A 67 -6.22 -4.35 -0.28
C ALA A 67 -5.89 -5.77 0.17
N THR A 68 -4.98 -5.92 1.13
CA THR A 68 -4.57 -7.21 1.69
C THR A 68 -5.73 -7.89 2.43
N ALA A 69 -6.44 -7.15 3.28
CA ALA A 69 -7.59 -7.66 4.01
C ALA A 69 -8.70 -8.17 3.06
N LYS A 70 -9.05 -7.36 2.05
CA LYS A 70 -10.04 -7.72 1.03
C LYS A 70 -9.59 -8.91 0.18
N PHE A 71 -8.31 -8.98 -0.17
CA PHE A 71 -7.77 -10.11 -0.92
C PHE A 71 -7.94 -11.41 -0.12
N ILE A 72 -7.48 -11.45 1.13
CA ILE A 72 -7.54 -12.66 1.96
C ILE A 72 -8.99 -13.09 2.22
N ALA A 73 -9.88 -12.16 2.57
CA ALA A 73 -11.30 -12.46 2.76
C ALA A 73 -11.96 -13.07 1.51
N SER A 74 -11.50 -12.65 0.30
CA SER A 74 -11.97 -13.21 -0.97
C SER A 74 -11.42 -14.62 -1.26
N GLN A 75 -10.22 -14.94 -0.75
CA GLN A 75 -9.61 -16.27 -0.95
C GLN A 75 -10.16 -17.31 0.03
N LYS A 76 -10.36 -16.92 1.27
CA LYS A 76 -10.87 -17.78 2.33
C LYS A 76 -11.70 -16.96 3.32
N PRO A 77 -13.04 -17.07 3.30
CA PRO A 77 -13.89 -16.49 4.35
C PRO A 77 -13.49 -17.01 5.74
N HIS A 78 -13.46 -16.12 6.72
CA HIS A 78 -13.04 -16.45 8.11
C HIS A 78 -11.63 -17.05 8.22
N ALA A 79 -10.73 -16.65 7.34
CA ALA A 79 -9.33 -17.05 7.42
C ALA A 79 -8.71 -16.62 8.76
N SER A 80 -7.69 -17.36 9.18
CA SER A 80 -6.89 -17.01 10.34
C SER A 80 -5.48 -16.56 9.94
N ALA A 81 -4.90 -15.63 10.71
CA ALA A 81 -3.60 -15.08 10.38
C ALA A 81 -2.73 -14.74 11.59
N TYR A 82 -1.45 -15.00 11.46
CA TYR A 82 -0.41 -14.38 12.27
C TYR A 82 0.05 -13.11 11.57
N VAL A 83 -0.02 -11.97 12.25
CA VAL A 83 0.19 -10.65 11.63
C VAL A 83 1.43 -9.97 12.19
N ILE A 84 2.31 -9.53 11.29
CA ILE A 84 3.45 -8.65 11.55
C ILE A 84 3.15 -7.34 10.86
N GLY A 85 2.70 -6.34 11.61
CA GLY A 85 2.30 -5.08 11.01
C GLY A 85 1.87 -4.03 12.03
N ALA A 86 1.71 -2.81 11.58
CA ALA A 86 1.22 -1.69 12.35
C ALA A 86 -0.32 -1.78 12.55
N PRO A 87 -0.89 -0.95 13.43
CA PRO A 87 -2.32 -0.96 13.75
C PRO A 87 -3.25 -0.83 12.54
N GLY A 88 -2.86 -0.07 11.50
CA GLY A 88 -3.66 0.06 10.27
C GLY A 88 -3.88 -1.27 9.56
N LEU A 89 -2.86 -2.13 9.48
CA LEU A 89 -3.00 -3.47 8.90
C LEU A 89 -3.85 -4.38 9.79
N VAL A 90 -3.56 -4.39 11.09
CA VAL A 90 -4.29 -5.24 12.06
C VAL A 90 -5.78 -4.89 12.07
N GLY A 91 -6.10 -3.59 12.10
CA GLY A 91 -7.48 -3.10 12.05
C GLY A 91 -8.22 -3.51 10.78
N ALA A 92 -7.58 -3.30 9.61
CA ALA A 92 -8.18 -3.67 8.32
C ALA A 92 -8.48 -5.18 8.21
N LEU A 93 -7.59 -6.03 8.72
CA LEU A 93 -7.78 -7.47 8.76
C LEU A 93 -8.92 -7.86 9.71
N TYR A 94 -8.96 -7.25 10.89
CA TYR A 94 -10.02 -7.49 11.88
C TYR A 94 -11.41 -7.12 11.33
N GLU A 95 -11.54 -5.94 10.71
CA GLU A 95 -12.78 -5.48 10.08
C GLU A 95 -13.23 -6.38 8.92
N ALA A 96 -12.28 -7.00 8.21
CA ALA A 96 -12.56 -7.99 7.17
C ALA A 96 -12.91 -9.38 7.70
N GLY A 97 -13.00 -9.56 9.03
CA GLY A 97 -13.35 -10.83 9.68
C GLY A 97 -12.23 -11.86 9.69
N ILE A 98 -10.96 -11.43 9.56
CA ILE A 98 -9.79 -12.31 9.68
C ILE A 98 -9.49 -12.53 11.16
N VAL A 99 -9.37 -13.80 11.56
CA VAL A 99 -9.14 -14.21 12.96
C VAL A 99 -7.63 -14.18 13.27
N MET A 100 -7.23 -13.45 14.29
CA MET A 100 -5.83 -13.47 14.74
C MET A 100 -5.51 -14.81 15.40
N ASN A 101 -4.48 -15.50 14.89
CA ASN A 101 -4.06 -16.83 15.34
C ASN A 101 -2.54 -16.96 15.24
N ASP A 102 -1.90 -17.28 16.34
CA ASP A 102 -0.45 -17.44 16.42
C ASP A 102 -0.01 -18.91 16.63
N VAL A 103 -0.94 -19.85 16.56
CA VAL A 103 -0.69 -21.29 16.79
C VAL A 103 -0.69 -22.07 15.47
N ASP A 104 -1.78 -21.98 14.71
CA ASP A 104 -1.97 -22.68 13.44
C ASP A 104 -2.78 -21.79 12.48
N PRO A 105 -2.18 -20.69 11.98
CA PRO A 105 -2.86 -19.78 11.07
C PRO A 105 -2.86 -20.29 9.63
N ASP A 106 -3.84 -19.85 8.86
CA ASP A 106 -3.86 -20.05 7.39
C ASP A 106 -2.80 -19.22 6.68
N TYR A 107 -2.52 -18.03 7.24
CA TYR A 107 -1.62 -17.04 6.67
C TYR A 107 -0.66 -16.45 7.69
N VAL A 108 0.55 -16.17 7.27
CA VAL A 108 1.43 -15.17 7.87
C VAL A 108 1.33 -13.92 7.00
N ILE A 109 0.92 -12.79 7.60
CA ILE A 109 0.73 -11.53 6.90
C ILE A 109 1.72 -10.52 7.43
N ALA A 110 2.52 -9.93 6.55
CA ALA A 110 3.53 -8.96 6.91
C ALA A 110 3.31 -7.60 6.22
N GLY A 111 3.46 -6.55 6.98
CA GLY A 111 3.48 -5.16 6.55
C GLY A 111 4.55 -4.36 7.29
N GLU A 112 4.58 -3.05 7.08
CA GLU A 112 5.48 -2.17 7.81
C GLU A 112 5.17 -2.17 9.31
N THR A 113 6.22 -2.13 10.12
CA THR A 113 6.14 -2.01 11.58
C THR A 113 7.48 -1.65 12.18
N ASN A 114 7.48 -0.92 13.30
CA ASN A 114 8.67 -0.61 14.12
C ASN A 114 8.89 -1.60 15.26
N THR A 115 8.05 -2.60 15.41
CA THR A 115 8.18 -3.64 16.44
C THR A 115 8.80 -4.94 15.91
N TYR A 116 9.47 -4.87 14.75
CA TYR A 116 10.11 -5.99 14.09
C TYR A 116 11.36 -6.47 14.85
N ASN A 117 11.42 -7.76 15.17
CA ASN A 117 12.53 -8.35 15.94
C ASN A 117 12.74 -9.83 15.60
N TYR A 118 13.82 -10.42 16.14
CA TYR A 118 14.17 -11.81 15.87
C TYR A 118 13.06 -12.81 16.24
N GLN A 119 12.36 -12.60 17.36
CA GLN A 119 11.29 -13.51 17.80
C GLN A 119 10.11 -13.49 16.85
N THR A 120 9.81 -12.33 16.29
CA THR A 120 8.77 -12.17 15.27
C THR A 120 9.12 -12.93 13.99
N ILE A 121 10.38 -12.85 13.54
CA ILE A 121 10.89 -13.60 12.38
C ILE A 121 10.84 -15.10 12.64
N LEU A 122 11.36 -15.55 13.80
CA LEU A 122 11.40 -16.95 14.19
C LEU A 122 9.99 -17.57 14.20
N LYS A 123 9.02 -16.87 14.77
CA LYS A 123 7.62 -17.30 14.80
C LYS A 123 7.03 -17.42 13.40
N ALA A 124 7.24 -16.42 12.55
CA ALA A 124 6.77 -16.43 11.17
C ALA A 124 7.35 -17.61 10.39
N VAL A 125 8.66 -17.84 10.50
CA VAL A 125 9.35 -18.97 9.85
C VAL A 125 8.79 -20.31 10.28
N ASP A 126 8.56 -20.52 11.59
CA ASP A 126 7.96 -21.76 12.13
C ASP A 126 6.55 -21.99 11.55
N LEU A 127 5.71 -20.95 11.55
CA LEU A 127 4.34 -21.07 11.04
C LEU A 127 4.29 -21.33 9.53
N ILE A 128 5.16 -20.68 8.74
CA ILE A 128 5.25 -20.91 7.30
C ILE A 128 5.75 -22.32 6.98
N ASN A 129 6.71 -22.83 7.75
CA ASN A 129 7.21 -24.21 7.59
C ASN A 129 6.15 -25.26 7.99
N LYS A 130 5.20 -24.90 8.84
CA LYS A 130 4.04 -25.73 9.19
C LYS A 130 2.90 -25.65 8.17
N GLY A 131 2.98 -24.76 7.18
CA GLY A 131 2.02 -24.71 6.07
C GLY A 131 1.28 -23.38 5.89
N ALA A 132 1.47 -22.41 6.76
CA ALA A 132 0.89 -21.07 6.58
C ALA A 132 1.43 -20.40 5.30
N ARG A 133 0.56 -19.69 4.58
CA ARG A 133 0.94 -18.98 3.35
C ARG A 133 1.45 -17.59 3.68
N LEU A 134 2.55 -17.18 3.05
CA LEU A 134 3.14 -15.86 3.26
C LEU A 134 2.51 -14.82 2.32
N ILE A 135 1.92 -13.79 2.89
CA ILE A 135 1.36 -12.61 2.21
C ILE A 135 2.06 -11.37 2.75
N ALA A 136 2.34 -10.42 1.87
CA ALA A 136 2.91 -9.12 2.25
C ALA A 136 2.11 -7.95 1.65
N THR A 137 2.08 -6.84 2.36
CA THR A 137 1.24 -5.70 1.96
C THR A 137 1.74 -5.01 0.70
N ASN A 138 3.05 -4.88 0.51
CA ASN A 138 3.67 -4.29 -0.69
C ASN A 138 5.10 -4.77 -0.90
N SER A 139 5.63 -4.54 -2.10
CA SER A 139 6.98 -4.98 -2.51
C SER A 139 8.05 -3.89 -2.39
N ASP A 140 7.76 -2.76 -1.74
CA ASP A 140 8.70 -1.66 -1.59
C ASP A 140 9.87 -2.07 -0.69
N LEU A 141 11.10 -1.88 -1.19
CA LEU A 141 12.32 -2.11 -0.42
C LEU A 141 12.59 -1.00 0.57
N THR A 142 12.29 0.21 0.16
CA THR A 142 12.55 1.42 0.94
C THR A 142 11.38 2.39 0.83
N GLY A 143 11.21 3.21 1.87
CA GLY A 143 10.29 4.34 1.89
C GLY A 143 11.01 5.64 2.25
N PRO A 144 10.46 6.80 1.87
CA PRO A 144 10.98 8.09 2.28
C PRO A 144 10.64 8.39 3.74
N SER A 145 11.52 9.08 4.43
CA SER A 145 11.27 9.67 5.75
C SER A 145 11.94 11.03 5.87
N GLU A 146 11.59 11.80 6.92
CA GLU A 146 12.25 13.08 7.20
C GLU A 146 13.76 12.92 7.52
N GLN A 147 14.17 11.72 7.91
CA GLN A 147 15.56 11.39 8.26
C GLN A 147 16.32 10.69 7.11
N GLY A 148 15.70 10.53 5.96
CA GLY A 148 16.26 9.82 4.80
C GLY A 148 15.47 8.57 4.42
N ILE A 149 16.16 7.55 3.95
CA ILE A 149 15.54 6.30 3.49
C ILE A 149 15.38 5.34 4.67
N ILE A 150 14.18 4.77 4.81
CA ILE A 150 13.87 3.72 5.79
C ILE A 150 13.55 2.39 5.07
N PRO A 151 13.79 1.22 5.73
CA PRO A 151 13.32 -0.05 5.20
C PRO A 151 11.79 -0.09 5.12
N ALA A 152 11.25 -0.55 3.97
CA ALA A 152 9.82 -0.76 3.77
C ALA A 152 9.46 -2.26 3.85
N CYS A 153 8.23 -2.63 3.51
CA CYS A 153 7.67 -3.94 3.74
C CYS A 153 8.56 -5.09 3.23
N ARG A 154 9.03 -5.02 1.98
CA ARG A 154 9.86 -6.10 1.42
C ARG A 154 11.19 -6.27 2.14
N ALA A 155 11.81 -5.20 2.60
CA ALA A 155 13.04 -5.29 3.39
C ALA A 155 12.81 -6.03 4.72
N LEU A 156 11.63 -5.87 5.35
CA LEU A 156 11.24 -6.58 6.57
C LEU A 156 10.85 -8.05 6.28
N VAL A 157 10.24 -8.34 5.14
CA VAL A 157 9.83 -9.69 4.73
C VAL A 157 11.01 -10.54 4.25
N SER A 158 12.04 -9.95 3.67
CA SER A 158 13.19 -10.65 3.09
C SER A 158 13.86 -11.67 4.01
N PRO A 159 14.09 -11.43 5.31
CA PRO A 159 14.65 -12.45 6.22
C PRO A 159 13.76 -13.69 6.35
N ILE A 160 12.43 -13.52 6.30
CA ILE A 160 11.46 -14.61 6.36
C ILE A 160 11.51 -15.42 5.05
N GLU A 161 11.51 -14.74 3.90
CA GLU A 161 11.63 -15.40 2.59
C GLU A 161 12.93 -16.21 2.48
N LEU A 162 14.06 -15.62 2.87
CA LEU A 162 15.37 -16.26 2.83
C LEU A 162 15.42 -17.49 3.75
N ALA A 163 14.87 -17.40 4.97
CA ALA A 163 14.90 -18.49 5.92
C ALA A 163 13.97 -19.66 5.55
N THR A 164 12.85 -19.38 4.88
CA THR A 164 11.84 -20.38 4.50
C THR A 164 12.00 -20.91 3.08
N GLY A 165 12.70 -20.19 2.22
CA GLY A 165 12.72 -20.43 0.77
C GLY A 165 11.37 -20.20 0.09
N LYS A 166 10.43 -19.52 0.75
CA LYS A 166 9.09 -19.18 0.23
C LYS A 166 9.03 -17.71 -0.13
N THR A 167 8.49 -17.41 -1.30
CA THR A 167 8.27 -16.03 -1.73
C THR A 167 6.89 -15.55 -1.27
N ALA A 168 6.83 -14.33 -0.74
CA ALA A 168 5.58 -13.70 -0.37
C ALA A 168 4.75 -13.30 -1.60
N TYR A 169 3.43 -13.36 -1.48
CA TYR A 169 2.55 -12.70 -2.43
C TYR A 169 2.32 -11.25 -1.99
N TYR A 170 2.85 -10.31 -2.76
CA TYR A 170 2.74 -8.88 -2.50
C TYR A 170 1.47 -8.30 -3.12
N VAL A 171 0.61 -7.68 -2.30
CA VAL A 171 -0.73 -7.23 -2.70
C VAL A 171 -0.74 -5.80 -3.25
N GLY A 172 0.07 -4.92 -2.67
CA GLY A 172 0.18 -3.50 -3.06
C GLY A 172 0.75 -3.27 -4.46
N LYS A 173 0.78 -2.03 -4.90
CA LYS A 173 1.39 -1.65 -6.18
C LYS A 173 2.80 -2.22 -6.31
N PRO A 174 3.25 -2.74 -7.45
CA PRO A 174 2.60 -2.67 -8.75
C PRO A 174 1.55 -3.77 -9.02
N ASN A 175 1.15 -4.58 -8.03
CA ASN A 175 0.17 -5.63 -8.26
C ASN A 175 -1.14 -5.02 -8.77
N PRO A 176 -1.65 -5.46 -9.95
CA PRO A 176 -2.87 -4.91 -10.55
C PRO A 176 -4.13 -5.11 -9.71
N LEU A 177 -4.08 -5.96 -8.69
CA LEU A 177 -5.20 -6.18 -7.77
C LEU A 177 -5.66 -4.89 -7.09
N MET A 178 -4.70 -4.09 -6.62
CA MET A 178 -4.99 -2.82 -5.95
C MET A 178 -5.63 -1.82 -6.91
N MET A 179 -5.11 -1.70 -8.12
CA MET A 179 -5.65 -0.82 -9.17
C MET A 179 -7.06 -1.22 -9.60
N ARG A 180 -7.29 -2.52 -9.87
CA ARG A 180 -8.62 -3.05 -10.23
C ARG A 180 -9.66 -2.80 -9.13
N THR A 181 -9.23 -2.88 -7.87
CA THR A 181 -10.14 -2.60 -6.76
C THR A 181 -10.44 -1.10 -6.67
N GLY A 182 -9.44 -0.24 -6.86
CA GLY A 182 -9.63 1.21 -6.93
C GLY A 182 -10.63 1.60 -8.04
N LEU A 183 -10.48 1.07 -9.24
CA LEU A 183 -11.43 1.30 -10.33
C LEU A 183 -12.86 0.88 -9.98
N ARG A 184 -13.03 -0.28 -9.32
CA ARG A 184 -14.35 -0.73 -8.86
C ARG A 184 -14.95 0.18 -7.79
N LEU A 185 -14.14 0.73 -6.89
CA LEU A 185 -14.59 1.69 -5.87
C LEU A 185 -15.01 3.01 -6.52
N LEU A 186 -14.31 3.46 -7.54
CA LEU A 186 -14.66 4.64 -8.32
C LEU A 186 -15.86 4.41 -9.26
N GLY A 187 -16.19 3.16 -9.57
CA GLY A 187 -17.27 2.81 -10.51
C GLY A 187 -16.95 3.16 -11.97
N VAL A 188 -15.66 3.13 -12.35
CA VAL A 188 -15.18 3.52 -13.69
C VAL A 188 -14.39 2.40 -14.37
N HIS A 189 -14.26 2.46 -15.70
CA HIS A 189 -13.38 1.59 -16.47
C HIS A 189 -11.95 2.15 -16.53
N SER A 190 -10.97 1.31 -16.85
CA SER A 190 -9.56 1.70 -16.88
C SER A 190 -9.26 2.85 -17.85
N HIS A 191 -9.89 2.86 -19.03
CA HIS A 191 -9.72 3.91 -20.04
C HIS A 191 -10.37 5.26 -19.66
N GLU A 192 -11.09 5.33 -18.55
CA GLU A 192 -11.72 6.55 -18.01
C GLU A 192 -10.95 7.11 -16.82
N ALA A 193 -9.85 6.46 -16.45
CA ALA A 193 -9.09 6.79 -15.25
C ALA A 193 -7.61 6.98 -15.53
N ALA A 194 -6.97 7.82 -14.72
CA ALA A 194 -5.54 8.01 -14.75
C ALA A 194 -4.91 7.67 -13.39
N MET A 195 -3.72 7.07 -13.41
CA MET A 195 -2.86 6.93 -12.23
C MET A 195 -1.85 8.07 -12.20
N ILE A 196 -1.87 8.84 -11.12
CA ILE A 196 -0.88 9.88 -10.85
C ILE A 196 0.05 9.36 -9.76
N GLY A 197 1.35 9.26 -10.04
CA GLY A 197 2.33 8.70 -9.12
C GLY A 197 3.71 9.29 -9.33
N ASP A 198 4.62 9.06 -8.39
CA ASP A 198 6.00 9.53 -8.43
C ASP A 198 7.01 8.40 -8.67
N ARG A 199 6.52 7.15 -8.77
CA ARG A 199 7.38 5.98 -8.92
C ARG A 199 7.08 5.21 -10.21
N MET A 200 8.12 5.04 -11.02
CA MET A 200 8.05 4.24 -12.24
C MET A 200 7.77 2.76 -11.93
N ASP A 201 8.47 2.20 -10.93
CA ASP A 201 8.45 0.78 -10.58
C ASP A 201 7.20 0.30 -9.83
N THR A 202 6.33 1.22 -9.39
CA THR A 202 5.07 0.89 -8.71
C THR A 202 3.86 1.53 -9.38
N ASP A 203 3.78 2.87 -9.39
CA ASP A 203 2.60 3.60 -9.84
C ASP A 203 2.40 3.51 -11.35
N ILE A 204 3.47 3.84 -12.08
CA ILE A 204 3.40 3.93 -13.54
C ILE A 204 3.22 2.55 -14.15
N VAL A 205 4.01 1.56 -13.73
CA VAL A 205 3.84 0.19 -14.24
C VAL A 205 2.48 -0.39 -13.86
N ALA A 206 1.97 -0.16 -12.64
CA ALA A 206 0.64 -0.62 -12.25
C ALA A 206 -0.48 0.03 -13.09
N GLY A 207 -0.36 1.30 -13.40
CA GLY A 207 -1.27 2.01 -14.29
C GLY A 207 -1.26 1.42 -15.70
N ILE A 208 -0.08 1.28 -16.30
CA ILE A 208 0.10 0.70 -17.64
C ILE A 208 -0.48 -0.71 -17.71
N GLU A 209 -0.11 -1.61 -16.80
CA GLU A 209 -0.58 -3.00 -16.77
C GLU A 209 -2.09 -3.15 -16.54
N THR A 210 -2.71 -2.11 -15.97
CA THR A 210 -4.17 -2.10 -15.74
C THR A 210 -4.92 -1.36 -16.85
N GLY A 211 -4.20 -0.70 -17.76
CA GLY A 211 -4.78 0.04 -18.90
C GLY A 211 -5.32 1.41 -18.53
N LEU A 212 -4.75 2.06 -17.50
CA LEU A 212 -5.03 3.45 -17.16
C LEU A 212 -4.09 4.39 -17.94
N ASP A 213 -4.51 5.62 -18.13
CA ASP A 213 -3.55 6.70 -18.39
C ASP A 213 -2.61 6.88 -17.20
N THR A 214 -1.36 7.25 -17.43
CA THR A 214 -0.38 7.44 -16.36
C THR A 214 0.24 8.84 -16.40
N VAL A 215 0.37 9.44 -15.23
CA VAL A 215 1.02 10.74 -15.03
C VAL A 215 2.11 10.59 -14.00
N LEU A 216 3.37 10.66 -14.45
CA LEU A 216 4.51 10.69 -13.54
C LEU A 216 4.75 12.13 -13.06
N VAL A 217 4.76 12.32 -11.74
CA VAL A 217 5.22 13.57 -11.11
C VAL A 217 6.65 13.39 -10.61
N LEU A 218 7.46 14.44 -10.72
CA LEU A 218 8.88 14.41 -10.35
C LEU A 218 9.14 15.03 -8.96
N SER A 219 8.10 15.07 -8.15
CA SER A 219 8.15 15.64 -6.79
C SER A 219 8.53 14.63 -5.70
N GLY A 220 8.69 13.36 -6.06
CA GLY A 220 8.99 12.27 -5.12
C GLY A 220 10.25 11.49 -5.48
N CYS A 221 10.12 10.16 -5.61
CA CYS A 221 11.27 9.26 -5.72
C CYS A 221 11.94 9.25 -7.09
N THR A 222 11.19 9.33 -8.19
CA THR A 222 11.74 9.23 -9.55
C THR A 222 12.23 10.59 -10.03
N THR A 223 13.48 10.66 -10.46
CA THR A 223 14.02 11.84 -11.16
C THR A 223 13.87 11.71 -12.66
N ARG A 224 13.96 12.84 -13.40
CA ARG A 224 13.93 12.80 -14.88
C ARG A 224 14.98 11.87 -15.48
N LYS A 225 16.15 11.75 -14.86
CA LYS A 225 17.22 10.87 -15.31
C LYS A 225 16.88 9.38 -15.09
N ASP A 226 16.14 9.08 -14.03
CA ASP A 226 15.77 7.69 -13.74
C ASP A 226 14.77 7.16 -14.78
N VAL A 227 13.92 8.00 -15.34
CA VAL A 227 12.94 7.62 -16.38
C VAL A 227 13.62 6.97 -17.58
N GLU A 228 14.84 7.42 -17.95
CA GLU A 228 15.59 6.90 -19.09
C GLU A 228 16.02 5.41 -18.90
N ASN A 229 15.97 4.91 -17.67
CA ASN A 229 16.32 3.52 -17.36
C ASN A 229 15.16 2.54 -17.50
N TYR A 230 13.94 3.05 -17.73
CA TYR A 230 12.74 2.23 -17.88
C TYR A 230 12.36 2.06 -19.35
N ALA A 231 11.77 0.91 -19.68
CA ALA A 231 11.36 0.59 -21.05
C ALA A 231 9.94 1.06 -21.38
N TYR A 232 9.30 1.80 -20.48
CA TYR A 232 7.91 2.30 -20.57
C TYR A 232 7.80 3.70 -19.98
#